data_b1e747cc398d85cfb6ec7e241cc73fd0
#
_entry.id   b1e747cc398d85cfb6ec7e241cc73fd0
#
_cell.length_a   1.000
_cell.length_b   1.000
_cell.length_c   1.000
_cell.angle_alpha   90.00
_cell.angle_beta   90.00
_cell.angle_gamma   90.00
#
_symmetry.space_group_name_H-M   'P 1'
#
loop_
_entity.id
_entity.type
_entity.pdbx_description
1 polymer ?
#
loop_
_entity_poly.entity_id
_entity_poly.type
_entity_poly.pdbx_seq_one_letter_code
_entity_poly.pdbx_strand_id
1 'polypeptide(L)'
;MGHSELGLERIVRIEPPEQHFTLLRNEDGDYLGSEDGDRLQLYNYVDDKAVWNRSASDTFRHPATGTHLDIVRNGNGHLLSHKGAEIGVDGNPSEELATYTAHHGPALMPSDYLATFKENGWVCLASVLSPDIVDELERVSCCGRWSDRVYDRETPLLNQTDAVARASVEPVSLWLIRQYLSTEEIRLAHSPGLAVLTPDDGKRDVQGWHSDFPYLWGITRKRDDDQRIPKGMSGHISMGVQRNICVSEFTRENGATCFKLGTHVLNSGPPEEWGTGSIYAQRGHRASHGLPYDGPEADIIEAPSGSIILYDARTWHRAGVNRTDQRRAAILEAMTPSFLMPFGDTSMPYKQFIKGPIVDQLLKRDQTAFAELMVHKVIGPGGMGAITVDKELTELFQA
;
A
#
# COMPACT_ATOMS: atom_id res chain seq x y z
N MET A 1 35.60 10.17 -18.47
CA MET A 1 34.90 11.47 -18.38
C MET A 1 33.49 11.13 -17.94
N GLY A 2 33.21 11.27 -16.65
CA GLY A 2 31.89 11.02 -16.11
C GLY A 2 30.96 12.16 -16.51
N HIS A 3 30.17 11.96 -17.51
CA HIS A 3 28.99 12.79 -17.72
C HIS A 3 28.05 12.51 -16.53
N SER A 4 27.70 13.54 -15.80
CA SER A 4 26.78 13.49 -14.70
C SER A 4 25.41 13.01 -15.22
N GLU A 5 25.14 11.71 -15.12
CA GLU A 5 23.82 11.09 -15.31
C GLU A 5 22.75 11.72 -14.40
N LEU A 6 23.13 12.66 -13.58
CA LEU A 6 22.39 13.27 -12.49
C LEU A 6 21.56 14.50 -12.92
N GLY A 7 21.73 15.00 -14.13
CA GLY A 7 21.07 16.23 -14.59
C GLY A 7 19.61 16.09 -15.02
N LEU A 8 19.10 14.84 -15.10
CA LEU A 8 17.77 14.53 -15.61
C LEU A 8 16.80 14.00 -14.54
N GLU A 9 17.00 14.37 -13.27
CA GLU A 9 16.16 13.87 -12.18
C GLU A 9 15.72 15.01 -11.26
N ARG A 10 14.42 15.14 -11.05
CA ARG A 10 13.80 16.06 -10.10
C ARG A 10 13.44 15.32 -8.81
N ILE A 11 13.94 15.79 -7.68
CA ILE A 11 13.64 15.19 -6.37
C ILE A 11 12.38 15.85 -5.82
N VAL A 12 11.44 14.99 -5.44
CA VAL A 12 10.26 15.32 -4.63
C VAL A 12 10.49 14.73 -3.25
N ARG A 13 10.89 15.57 -2.29
CA ARG A 13 11.22 15.12 -0.95
C ARG A 13 10.01 15.14 -0.05
N ILE A 14 9.77 14.01 0.62
CA ILE A 14 8.75 13.85 1.64
C ILE A 14 9.46 13.82 2.99
N GLU A 15 9.26 14.86 3.77
CA GLU A 15 9.87 14.94 5.11
C GLU A 15 9.13 14.03 6.10
N PRO A 16 9.84 13.44 7.08
CA PRO A 16 9.18 12.73 8.17
C PRO A 16 8.25 13.68 8.92
N PRO A 17 6.99 13.29 9.18
CA PRO A 17 6.06 14.14 9.89
C PRO A 17 6.43 14.28 11.36
N GLU A 18 6.22 15.48 11.93
CA GLU A 18 6.45 15.74 13.36
C GLU A 18 5.42 15.05 14.25
N GLN A 19 4.21 14.87 13.74
CA GLN A 19 3.09 14.28 14.49
C GLN A 19 2.26 13.37 13.58
N HIS A 20 1.64 12.39 14.21
CA HIS A 20 0.67 11.50 13.61
C HIS A 20 -0.64 11.54 14.40
N PHE A 21 -1.75 11.38 13.72
CA PHE A 21 -3.00 11.04 14.36
C PHE A 21 -2.91 9.67 15.02
N THR A 22 -3.78 9.42 15.96
CA THR A 22 -3.97 8.13 16.62
C THR A 22 -5.23 7.48 16.08
N LEU A 23 -5.16 6.19 15.83
CA LEU A 23 -6.32 5.35 15.56
C LEU A 23 -6.65 4.59 16.84
N LEU A 24 -7.92 4.58 17.23
CA LEU A 24 -8.40 3.83 18.38
C LEU A 24 -9.12 2.59 17.90
N ARG A 25 -8.63 1.40 18.29
CA ARG A 25 -9.19 0.11 17.85
C ARG A 25 -9.71 -0.68 19.04
N ASN A 26 -10.88 -1.29 18.86
CA ASN A 26 -11.42 -2.27 19.80
C ASN A 26 -10.71 -3.64 19.66
N GLU A 27 -11.15 -4.63 20.42
CA GLU A 27 -10.57 -5.98 20.44
C GLU A 27 -10.70 -6.73 19.11
N ASP A 28 -11.76 -6.49 18.34
CA ASP A 28 -11.94 -7.04 16.99
C ASP A 28 -11.09 -6.30 15.93
N GLY A 29 -10.59 -5.11 16.26
CA GLY A 29 -9.78 -4.27 15.39
C GLY A 29 -10.57 -3.20 14.63
N ASP A 30 -11.86 -3.01 14.92
CA ASP A 30 -12.64 -1.91 14.35
C ASP A 30 -12.23 -0.56 14.95
N TYR A 31 -12.41 0.51 14.18
CA TYR A 31 -11.93 1.85 14.50
C TYR A 31 -13.02 2.68 15.13
N LEU A 32 -12.76 3.26 16.31
CA LEU A 32 -13.64 4.21 16.96
C LEU A 32 -13.55 5.55 16.25
N GLY A 33 -14.69 6.11 15.87
CA GLY A 33 -14.77 7.41 15.23
C GLY A 33 -15.90 8.29 15.79
N SER A 34 -15.91 9.55 15.37
CA SER A 34 -16.90 10.56 15.77
C SER A 34 -17.61 11.11 14.56
N GLU A 35 -18.96 10.98 14.53
CA GLU A 35 -19.79 11.48 13.44
C GLU A 35 -20.02 13.00 13.55
N ASP A 36 -20.44 13.50 14.71
CA ASP A 36 -20.95 14.87 14.86
C ASP A 36 -20.68 15.53 16.23
N GLY A 37 -19.70 15.04 16.96
CA GLY A 37 -19.33 15.57 18.27
C GLY A 37 -20.04 14.91 19.46
N ASP A 38 -21.19 14.32 19.25
CA ASP A 38 -21.97 13.62 20.27
C ASP A 38 -22.10 12.14 20.02
N ARG A 39 -21.99 11.73 18.75
CA ARG A 39 -22.20 10.37 18.32
C ARG A 39 -20.88 9.69 17.97
N LEU A 40 -20.56 8.64 18.72
CA LEU A 40 -19.46 7.74 18.44
C LEU A 40 -19.96 6.52 17.66
N GLN A 41 -19.09 5.94 16.83
CA GLN A 41 -19.40 4.75 16.04
C GLN A 41 -18.13 3.96 15.72
N LEU A 42 -18.30 2.66 15.52
CA LEU A 42 -17.23 1.81 15.01
C LEU A 42 -17.27 1.74 13.49
N TYR A 43 -16.09 1.77 12.89
CA TYR A 43 -15.87 1.72 11.44
C TYR A 43 -14.93 0.57 11.09
N ASN A 44 -15.14 -0.02 9.93
CA ASN A 44 -14.23 -1.01 9.35
C ASN A 44 -13.20 -0.41 8.39
N TYR A 45 -13.12 0.91 8.30
CA TYR A 45 -12.20 1.71 7.49
C TYR A 45 -11.77 2.95 8.28
N VAL A 46 -10.80 3.69 7.74
CA VAL A 46 -10.33 4.95 8.35
C VAL A 46 -10.48 6.09 7.33
N ASP A 47 -11.41 6.97 7.61
CA ASP A 47 -11.56 8.30 7.02
C ASP A 47 -11.34 9.39 8.10
N ASP A 48 -11.75 10.60 7.80
CA ASP A 48 -11.63 11.75 8.73
C ASP A 48 -12.35 11.54 10.06
N LYS A 49 -13.31 10.62 10.14
CA LYS A 49 -14.09 10.34 11.34
C LYS A 49 -13.37 9.48 12.36
N ALA A 50 -12.39 8.69 11.92
CA ALA A 50 -11.72 7.70 12.76
C ALA A 50 -10.29 8.10 13.19
N VAL A 51 -9.90 9.36 13.01
CA VAL A 51 -8.60 9.90 13.41
C VAL A 51 -8.70 10.78 14.65
N TRP A 52 -7.73 10.66 15.56
CA TRP A 52 -7.73 11.33 16.84
C TRP A 52 -6.38 11.99 17.13
N ASN A 53 -6.42 13.18 17.73
CA ASN A 53 -5.24 13.79 18.34
C ASN A 53 -5.11 13.27 19.77
N ARG A 54 -3.94 12.73 20.12
CA ARG A 54 -3.62 12.38 21.51
C ARG A 54 -2.92 13.57 22.18
N SER A 55 -3.41 13.97 23.35
CA SER A 55 -2.80 15.02 24.16
C SER A 55 -1.74 14.48 25.11
N ALA A 56 -0.88 15.36 25.61
CA ALA A 56 0.08 15.02 26.66
C ALA A 56 -0.61 14.64 28.00
N SER A 57 -1.88 14.98 28.18
CA SER A 57 -2.69 14.64 29.37
C SER A 57 -3.43 13.31 29.23
N ASP A 58 -3.03 12.46 28.27
CA ASP A 58 -3.66 11.16 28.01
C ASP A 58 -5.17 11.26 27.72
N THR A 59 -5.55 12.21 26.88
CA THR A 59 -6.91 12.33 26.33
C THR A 59 -6.85 12.27 24.83
N PHE A 60 -7.98 11.94 24.19
CA PHE A 60 -8.13 11.98 22.75
C PHE A 60 -9.12 13.05 22.33
N ARG A 61 -8.77 13.80 21.29
CA ARG A 61 -9.66 14.83 20.73
C ARG A 61 -9.80 14.63 19.22
N HIS A 62 -11.04 14.56 18.78
CA HIS A 62 -11.33 14.45 17.35
C HIS A 62 -11.08 15.80 16.64
N PRO A 63 -10.28 15.84 15.55
CA PRO A 63 -9.86 17.10 14.93
C PRO A 63 -11.00 17.90 14.33
N ALA A 64 -11.97 17.23 13.68
CA ALA A 64 -13.07 17.89 12.98
C ALA A 64 -14.26 18.19 13.88
N THR A 65 -14.69 17.25 14.73
CA THR A 65 -15.92 17.41 15.55
C THR A 65 -15.65 18.01 16.93
N GLY A 66 -14.38 18.01 17.37
CA GLY A 66 -14.01 18.45 18.72
C GLY A 66 -14.40 17.49 19.84
N THR A 67 -14.94 16.31 19.50
CA THR A 67 -15.27 15.25 20.46
C THR A 67 -14.07 14.93 21.35
N HIS A 68 -14.32 14.81 22.65
CA HIS A 68 -13.30 14.57 23.66
C HIS A 68 -13.53 13.22 24.34
N LEU A 69 -12.45 12.44 24.46
CA LEU A 69 -12.44 11.15 25.15
C LEU A 69 -11.40 11.19 26.27
N ASP A 70 -11.83 10.79 27.46
CA ASP A 70 -10.97 10.63 28.63
C ASP A 70 -10.55 9.16 28.77
N ILE A 71 -9.31 8.92 29.17
CA ILE A 71 -8.84 7.58 29.55
C ILE A 71 -9.21 7.35 31.01
N VAL A 72 -10.18 6.46 31.27
CA VAL A 72 -10.62 6.09 32.61
C VAL A 72 -9.67 5.10 33.25
N ARG A 73 -9.18 4.13 32.47
CA ARG A 73 -8.20 3.13 32.91
C ARG A 73 -7.15 2.94 31.82
N ASN A 74 -5.89 2.89 32.24
CA ASN A 74 -4.74 2.59 31.39
C ASN A 74 -4.17 1.22 31.74
N GLY A 75 -3.88 0.37 30.73
CA GLY A 75 -3.37 -1.00 30.88
C GLY A 75 -2.94 -1.54 29.52
N ASN A 76 -3.21 -2.81 29.25
CA ASN A 76 -3.01 -3.40 27.91
C ASN A 76 -3.97 -2.84 26.85
N GLY A 77 -4.85 -1.93 27.25
CA GLY A 77 -5.77 -1.13 26.42
C GLY A 77 -6.36 -0.03 27.28
N HIS A 78 -7.02 0.94 26.63
CA HIS A 78 -7.65 2.08 27.28
C HIS A 78 -9.14 1.81 27.46
N LEU A 79 -9.63 1.92 28.69
CA LEU A 79 -11.05 2.13 28.92
C LEU A 79 -11.32 3.60 28.72
N LEU A 80 -12.21 3.94 27.80
CA LEU A 80 -12.49 5.32 27.39
C LEU A 80 -13.84 5.78 27.93
N SER A 81 -13.97 7.07 28.20
CA SER A 81 -15.26 7.69 28.47
C SER A 81 -15.50 8.93 27.60
N HIS A 82 -16.75 9.17 27.26
CA HIS A 82 -17.24 10.36 26.60
C HIS A 82 -18.33 11.00 27.44
N LYS A 83 -18.17 12.30 27.81
CA LYS A 83 -19.11 13.03 28.66
C LYS A 83 -19.38 12.34 30.00
N GLY A 84 -18.40 11.64 30.54
CA GLY A 84 -18.49 10.93 31.82
C GLY A 84 -19.16 9.56 31.77
N ALA A 85 -19.55 9.08 30.58
CA ALA A 85 -20.06 7.73 30.37
C ALA A 85 -18.99 6.87 29.69
N GLU A 86 -18.76 5.65 30.19
CA GLU A 86 -17.80 4.71 29.64
C GLU A 86 -18.30 4.13 28.30
N ILE A 87 -17.38 3.91 27.38
CA ILE A 87 -17.68 3.48 25.99
C ILE A 87 -17.65 1.95 25.93
N GLY A 88 -18.71 1.37 25.39
CA GLY A 88 -18.87 -0.07 25.24
C GLY A 88 -18.36 -0.60 23.91
N VAL A 89 -18.63 -1.89 23.70
CA VAL A 89 -18.17 -2.68 22.55
C VAL A 89 -18.67 -2.21 21.19
N ASP A 90 -19.78 -1.50 21.17
CA ASP A 90 -20.40 -0.91 19.97
C ASP A 90 -19.99 0.55 19.69
N GLY A 91 -19.10 1.11 20.52
CA GLY A 91 -18.67 2.50 20.45
C GLY A 91 -19.58 3.49 21.17
N ASN A 92 -20.70 3.04 21.73
CA ASN A 92 -21.64 3.88 22.48
C ASN A 92 -21.49 3.70 24.00
N PRO A 93 -22.01 4.64 24.83
CA PRO A 93 -22.10 4.43 26.26
C PRO A 93 -22.88 3.15 26.59
N SER A 94 -22.25 2.24 27.32
CA SER A 94 -22.80 0.89 27.57
C SER A 94 -22.30 0.32 28.90
N GLU A 95 -23.03 -0.66 29.45
CA GLU A 95 -22.59 -1.46 30.58
C GLU A 95 -21.58 -2.56 30.16
N GLU A 96 -21.62 -2.98 28.88
CA GLU A 96 -20.65 -3.88 28.29
C GLU A 96 -19.47 -3.07 27.76
N LEU A 97 -18.45 -2.92 28.60
CA LEU A 97 -17.32 -2.03 28.36
C LEU A 97 -16.32 -2.66 27.38
N ALA A 98 -15.76 -1.83 26.50
CA ALA A 98 -14.68 -2.23 25.60
C ALA A 98 -13.35 -1.58 25.98
N THR A 99 -12.27 -2.31 25.75
CA THR A 99 -10.93 -1.74 25.76
C THR A 99 -10.52 -1.34 24.35
N TYR A 100 -9.90 -0.17 24.24
CA TYR A 100 -9.40 0.38 23.01
C TYR A 100 -7.88 0.47 23.05
N THR A 101 -7.22 0.07 21.97
CA THR A 101 -5.78 0.23 21.81
C THR A 101 -5.49 1.40 20.88
N ALA A 102 -4.49 2.20 21.25
CA ALA A 102 -4.03 3.33 20.44
C ALA A 102 -3.01 2.85 19.41
N HIS A 103 -3.29 3.10 18.15
CA HIS A 103 -2.44 2.74 17.04
C HIS A 103 -1.91 3.97 16.32
N HIS A 104 -0.77 3.80 15.69
CA HIS A 104 -0.18 4.79 14.81
C HIS A 104 -1.08 5.04 13.59
N GLY A 105 -1.32 6.30 13.27
CA GLY A 105 -2.20 6.71 12.19
C GLY A 105 -1.51 7.64 11.18
N PRO A 106 -2.27 8.26 10.28
CA PRO A 106 -1.73 9.16 9.26
C PRO A 106 -1.24 10.48 9.85
N ALA A 107 -0.41 11.22 9.11
CA ALA A 107 0.08 12.54 9.50
C ALA A 107 -0.88 13.68 9.09
N LEU A 108 -1.66 13.49 8.05
CA LEU A 108 -2.69 14.42 7.57
C LEU A 108 -4.07 13.77 7.66
N MET A 109 -5.11 14.59 7.52
CA MET A 109 -6.47 14.08 7.38
C MET A 109 -6.59 13.20 6.14
N PRO A 110 -7.29 12.07 6.20
CA PRO A 110 -7.51 11.23 5.03
C PRO A 110 -8.07 11.96 3.81
N SER A 111 -8.98 12.93 4.02
CA SER A 111 -9.52 13.77 2.94
C SER A 111 -8.47 14.64 2.25
N ASP A 112 -7.46 15.12 2.96
CA ASP A 112 -6.38 15.93 2.38
C ASP A 112 -5.49 15.06 1.46
N TYR A 113 -5.17 13.83 1.90
CA TYR A 113 -4.49 12.86 1.03
C TYR A 113 -5.33 12.54 -0.21
N LEU A 114 -6.64 12.34 -0.06
CA LEU A 114 -7.53 12.04 -1.18
C LEU A 114 -7.59 13.18 -2.19
N ALA A 115 -7.67 14.43 -1.72
CA ALA A 115 -7.63 15.60 -2.60
C ALA A 115 -6.34 15.64 -3.42
N THR A 116 -5.19 15.46 -2.77
CA THR A 116 -3.87 15.40 -3.41
C THR A 116 -3.80 14.25 -4.41
N PHE A 117 -4.30 13.07 -4.06
CA PHE A 117 -4.27 11.89 -4.93
C PHE A 117 -5.11 12.10 -6.19
N LYS A 118 -6.32 12.64 -6.05
CA LYS A 118 -7.21 12.93 -7.19
C LYS A 118 -6.64 14.01 -8.11
N GLU A 119 -5.98 15.02 -7.56
CA GLU A 119 -5.39 16.10 -8.33
C GLU A 119 -4.14 15.63 -9.09
N ASN A 120 -3.23 14.92 -8.42
CA ASN A 120 -1.89 14.64 -8.94
C ASN A 120 -1.73 13.23 -9.53
N GLY A 121 -2.69 12.32 -9.28
CA GLY A 121 -2.58 10.90 -9.65
C GLY A 121 -1.58 10.11 -8.78
N TRP A 122 -1.08 10.72 -7.71
CA TRP A 122 -0.22 10.10 -6.73
C TRP A 122 -0.30 10.82 -5.38
N VAL A 123 0.07 10.10 -4.32
CA VAL A 123 0.17 10.64 -2.96
C VAL A 123 1.14 9.79 -2.13
N CYS A 124 1.78 10.40 -1.15
CA CYS A 124 2.63 9.69 -0.18
C CYS A 124 2.07 9.87 1.24
N LEU A 125 1.77 8.77 1.88
CA LEU A 125 1.46 8.70 3.31
C LEU A 125 2.78 8.53 4.05
N ALA A 126 3.36 9.63 4.51
CA ALA A 126 4.68 9.63 5.12
C ALA A 126 4.68 8.87 6.46
N SER A 127 5.56 7.88 6.60
CA SER A 127 5.75 7.08 7.83
C SER A 127 4.44 6.61 8.48
N VAL A 128 3.47 6.21 7.67
CA VAL A 128 2.14 5.79 8.14
C VAL A 128 2.16 4.43 8.84
N LEU A 129 3.14 3.59 8.53
CA LEU A 129 3.32 2.31 9.21
C LEU A 129 3.98 2.52 10.58
N SER A 130 3.51 1.78 11.57
CA SER A 130 4.10 1.81 12.92
C SER A 130 5.54 1.27 12.91
N PRO A 131 6.40 1.75 13.82
CA PRO A 131 7.81 1.33 13.86
C PRO A 131 8.02 -0.18 14.03
N ASP A 132 7.11 -0.89 14.71
CA ASP A 132 7.18 -2.34 14.86
C ASP A 132 6.95 -3.08 13.54
N ILE A 133 6.00 -2.61 12.71
CA ILE A 133 5.79 -3.14 11.37
C ILE A 133 7.04 -2.91 10.51
N VAL A 134 7.59 -1.70 10.54
CA VAL A 134 8.78 -1.35 9.75
C VAL A 134 9.96 -2.22 10.13
N ASP A 135 10.23 -2.38 11.43
CA ASP A 135 11.34 -3.20 11.92
C ASP A 135 11.24 -4.67 11.49
N GLU A 136 10.03 -5.24 11.55
CA GLU A 136 9.78 -6.61 11.10
C GLU A 136 9.93 -6.75 9.57
N LEU A 137 9.49 -5.75 8.79
CA LEU A 137 9.70 -5.74 7.34
C LEU A 137 11.19 -5.59 6.98
N GLU A 138 11.93 -4.74 7.68
CA GLU A 138 13.40 -4.64 7.54
C GLU A 138 14.08 -5.97 7.89
N ARG A 139 13.64 -6.64 8.94
CA ARG A 139 14.16 -7.94 9.37
C ARG A 139 14.03 -8.99 8.28
N VAL A 140 12.85 -9.16 7.68
CA VAL A 140 12.63 -10.18 6.64
C VAL A 140 13.27 -9.80 5.31
N SER A 141 13.48 -8.53 5.04
CA SER A 141 14.16 -8.03 3.84
C SER A 141 15.68 -7.92 3.99
N CYS A 142 16.20 -8.14 5.20
CA CYS A 142 17.62 -7.99 5.55
C CYS A 142 18.15 -6.59 5.20
N CYS A 143 17.41 -5.55 5.60
CA CYS A 143 17.75 -4.14 5.41
C CYS A 143 17.96 -3.43 6.74
N GLY A 144 18.38 -2.16 6.71
CA GLY A 144 18.58 -1.35 7.90
C GLY A 144 19.50 -2.03 8.90
N ARG A 145 19.09 -2.09 10.17
CA ARG A 145 19.86 -2.75 11.24
C ARG A 145 20.01 -4.28 11.07
N TRP A 146 19.25 -4.87 10.14
CA TRP A 146 19.27 -6.31 9.85
C TRP A 146 20.09 -6.65 8.61
N SER A 147 20.93 -5.75 8.10
CA SER A 147 21.65 -5.88 6.83
C SER A 147 22.68 -7.02 6.79
N ASP A 148 23.14 -7.50 7.94
CA ASP A 148 24.05 -8.63 8.11
C ASP A 148 23.35 -10.01 8.06
N ARG A 149 22.01 -10.03 8.07
CA ARG A 149 21.25 -11.29 7.98
C ARG A 149 21.26 -11.86 6.58
N VAL A 150 21.05 -13.19 6.52
CA VAL A 150 20.85 -13.90 5.27
C VAL A 150 19.35 -13.91 4.94
N TYR A 151 19.03 -13.52 3.72
CA TYR A 151 17.65 -13.52 3.22
C TYR A 151 17.11 -14.95 3.09
N ASP A 152 15.98 -15.21 3.75
CA ASP A 152 15.27 -16.50 3.63
C ASP A 152 14.45 -16.50 2.33
N ARG A 153 14.84 -17.40 1.40
CA ARG A 153 14.16 -17.62 0.12
C ARG A 153 13.26 -18.84 0.10
N GLU A 154 13.33 -19.65 1.15
CA GLU A 154 12.61 -20.92 1.22
C GLU A 154 11.20 -20.71 1.80
N THR A 155 11.09 -19.89 2.84
CA THR A 155 9.81 -19.59 3.47
C THR A 155 9.05 -18.51 2.68
N PRO A 156 7.79 -18.75 2.29
CA PRO A 156 6.96 -17.72 1.66
C PRO A 156 6.88 -16.47 2.53
N LEU A 157 6.95 -15.28 1.91
CA LEU A 157 7.02 -14.00 2.61
C LEU A 157 5.93 -13.83 3.67
N LEU A 158 4.69 -14.17 3.33
CA LEU A 158 3.53 -14.09 4.24
C LEU A 158 3.64 -15.01 5.47
N ASN A 159 4.50 -16.04 5.41
CA ASN A 159 4.73 -16.97 6.51
C ASN A 159 5.98 -16.62 7.33
N GLN A 160 6.68 -15.53 6.99
CA GLN A 160 7.85 -15.07 7.74
C GLN A 160 7.48 -14.06 8.83
N THR A 161 6.40 -13.27 8.62
CA THR A 161 5.94 -12.23 9.56
C THR A 161 4.50 -11.81 9.25
N ASP A 162 3.75 -11.39 10.27
CA ASP A 162 2.44 -10.76 10.15
C ASP A 162 2.53 -9.33 9.58
N ALA A 163 3.69 -8.70 9.69
CA ALA A 163 3.90 -7.32 9.27
C ALA A 163 3.57 -7.07 7.78
N VAL A 164 3.75 -8.09 6.91
CA VAL A 164 3.38 -7.97 5.49
C VAL A 164 1.87 -7.84 5.34
N ALA A 165 1.11 -8.69 6.00
CA ALA A 165 -0.36 -8.63 5.97
C ALA A 165 -0.88 -7.34 6.63
N ARG A 166 -0.30 -6.93 7.78
CA ARG A 166 -0.63 -5.67 8.47
C ARG A 166 -0.37 -4.45 7.58
N ALA A 167 0.76 -4.41 6.90
CA ALA A 167 1.07 -3.34 5.96
C ALA A 167 0.13 -3.35 4.74
N SER A 168 -0.24 -4.54 4.24
CA SER A 168 -1.18 -4.69 3.11
C SER A 168 -2.58 -4.18 3.45
N VAL A 169 -3.00 -4.29 4.72
CA VAL A 169 -4.32 -3.83 5.17
C VAL A 169 -4.27 -2.45 5.84
N GLU A 170 -3.21 -1.65 5.62
CA GLU A 170 -3.15 -0.30 6.16
C GLU A 170 -4.41 0.48 5.76
N PRO A 171 -5.21 0.94 6.76
CA PRO A 171 -6.62 1.28 6.52
C PRO A 171 -6.82 2.57 5.75
N VAL A 172 -5.93 3.56 5.94
CA VAL A 172 -6.04 4.85 5.23
C VAL A 172 -5.73 4.67 3.75
N SER A 173 -4.66 3.95 3.42
CA SER A 173 -4.32 3.68 2.02
C SER A 173 -5.40 2.87 1.30
N LEU A 174 -6.03 1.90 1.99
CA LEU A 174 -7.14 1.14 1.42
C LEU A 174 -8.37 2.03 1.17
N TRP A 175 -8.71 2.91 2.11
CA TRP A 175 -9.79 3.87 1.91
C TRP A 175 -9.50 4.81 0.74
N LEU A 176 -8.28 5.37 0.66
CA LEU A 176 -7.87 6.23 -0.45
C LEU A 176 -7.99 5.53 -1.82
N ILE A 177 -7.58 4.26 -1.90
CA ILE A 177 -7.67 3.47 -3.14
C ILE A 177 -9.13 3.26 -3.54
N ARG A 178 -10.01 2.90 -2.60
CA ARG A 178 -11.44 2.76 -2.85
C ARG A 178 -12.07 4.07 -3.37
N GLN A 179 -11.76 5.18 -2.71
CA GLN A 179 -12.25 6.50 -3.11
C GLN A 179 -11.71 6.96 -4.47
N TYR A 180 -10.44 6.65 -4.76
CA TYR A 180 -9.81 6.99 -6.04
C TYR A 180 -10.39 6.18 -7.19
N LEU A 181 -10.57 4.88 -6.99
CA LEU A 181 -11.16 3.96 -7.98
C LEU A 181 -12.69 4.03 -8.03
N SER A 182 -13.32 4.78 -7.12
CA SER A 182 -14.78 4.89 -6.98
C SER A 182 -15.48 3.53 -6.87
N THR A 183 -14.90 2.63 -6.06
CA THR A 183 -15.45 1.30 -5.79
C THR A 183 -15.09 0.85 -4.37
N GLU A 184 -16.04 0.23 -3.69
CA GLU A 184 -15.82 -0.34 -2.37
C GLU A 184 -15.04 -1.66 -2.44
N GLU A 185 -15.23 -2.40 -3.50
CA GLU A 185 -14.61 -3.70 -3.68
C GLU A 185 -13.33 -3.60 -4.50
N ILE A 186 -12.21 -3.63 -3.81
CA ILE A 186 -10.86 -3.70 -4.39
C ILE A 186 -10.19 -5.01 -4.02
N ARG A 187 -9.18 -5.40 -4.81
CA ARG A 187 -8.37 -6.58 -4.56
C ARG A 187 -6.95 -6.41 -5.05
N LEU A 188 -6.06 -7.23 -4.53
CA LEU A 188 -4.69 -7.33 -5.03
C LEU A 188 -4.69 -8.00 -6.41
N ALA A 189 -4.00 -7.39 -7.36
CA ALA A 189 -3.79 -7.96 -8.69
C ALA A 189 -2.72 -9.06 -8.69
N HIS A 190 -1.91 -9.12 -7.65
CA HIS A 190 -0.92 -10.17 -7.35
C HIS A 190 -0.63 -10.16 -5.85
N SER A 191 -0.04 -11.23 -5.34
CA SER A 191 0.39 -11.30 -3.94
C SER A 191 1.40 -10.20 -3.61
N PRO A 192 1.44 -9.71 -2.36
CA PRO A 192 2.46 -8.76 -1.92
C PRO A 192 3.86 -9.22 -2.30
N GLY A 193 4.59 -8.39 -3.02
CA GLY A 193 5.92 -8.73 -3.55
C GLY A 193 7.02 -7.98 -2.83
N LEU A 194 7.95 -8.68 -2.18
CA LEU A 194 9.14 -8.07 -1.61
C LEU A 194 10.18 -7.82 -2.69
N ALA A 195 10.45 -6.54 -2.96
CA ALA A 195 11.44 -6.07 -3.90
C ALA A 195 12.68 -5.55 -3.16
N VAL A 196 13.73 -6.37 -3.10
CA VAL A 196 15.01 -6.00 -2.50
C VAL A 196 15.99 -5.59 -3.59
N LEU A 197 16.33 -4.32 -3.62
CA LEU A 197 17.30 -3.76 -4.54
C LEU A 197 18.69 -3.75 -3.89
N THR A 198 19.53 -4.68 -4.31
CA THR A 198 20.94 -4.75 -3.85
C THR A 198 21.79 -3.64 -4.49
N PRO A 199 22.98 -3.33 -3.93
CA PRO A 199 23.95 -2.47 -4.57
C PRO A 199 24.14 -2.79 -6.05
N ASP A 200 24.29 -1.77 -6.88
CA ASP A 200 24.46 -1.95 -8.31
C ASP A 200 25.83 -2.51 -8.66
N ASP A 201 25.85 -3.60 -9.42
CA ASP A 201 27.09 -4.26 -9.87
C ASP A 201 27.58 -3.80 -11.25
N GLY A 202 26.89 -2.81 -11.83
CA GLY A 202 27.19 -2.31 -13.18
C GLY A 202 26.79 -3.25 -14.33
N LYS A 203 26.22 -4.43 -14.04
CA LYS A 203 25.92 -5.48 -15.04
C LYS A 203 24.44 -5.80 -15.11
N ARG A 204 23.74 -5.71 -13.97
CA ARG A 204 22.31 -6.07 -13.88
C ARG A 204 21.46 -5.10 -14.70
N ASP A 205 20.55 -5.65 -15.49
CA ASP A 205 19.54 -4.85 -16.16
C ASP A 205 18.64 -4.17 -15.14
N VAL A 206 18.25 -2.93 -15.44
CA VAL A 206 17.31 -2.14 -14.67
C VAL A 206 16.04 -2.03 -15.50
N GLN A 207 14.90 -2.20 -14.88
CA GLN A 207 13.61 -2.09 -15.55
C GLN A 207 13.43 -0.69 -16.13
N GLY A 208 13.19 -0.61 -17.44
CA GLY A 208 12.99 0.66 -18.16
C GLY A 208 11.60 1.25 -17.96
N TRP A 209 11.33 2.35 -18.65
CA TRP A 209 10.07 3.04 -18.60
C TRP A 209 8.90 2.15 -19.01
N HIS A 210 7.85 2.14 -18.18
CA HIS A 210 6.60 1.41 -18.42
C HIS A 210 5.47 2.04 -17.61
N SER A 211 4.25 1.59 -17.87
CA SER A 211 3.11 1.74 -16.99
C SER A 211 2.50 0.36 -16.76
N ASP A 212 2.04 0.06 -15.56
CA ASP A 212 1.66 -1.31 -15.22
C ASP A 212 0.31 -1.70 -15.81
N PHE A 213 -0.72 -0.98 -15.47
CA PHE A 213 -2.06 -1.29 -15.93
C PHE A 213 -2.69 -0.05 -16.60
N PRO A 214 -3.31 -0.21 -17.73
CA PRO A 214 -3.60 -1.46 -18.46
C PRO A 214 -2.52 -1.87 -19.46
N TYR A 215 -1.47 -1.08 -19.60
CA TYR A 215 -0.53 -1.19 -20.71
C TYR A 215 0.43 -2.35 -20.58
N LEU A 216 0.93 -2.65 -19.38
CA LEU A 216 1.81 -3.79 -19.15
C LEU A 216 1.02 -5.09 -18.96
N TRP A 217 -0.05 -5.04 -18.17
CA TRP A 217 -0.88 -6.19 -17.83
C TRP A 217 -2.13 -6.28 -18.68
N GLY A 218 -2.15 -5.53 -19.77
CA GLY A 218 -3.30 -5.46 -20.64
C GLY A 218 -3.74 -6.82 -21.16
N ILE A 219 -5.01 -6.93 -21.39
CA ILE A 219 -5.74 -8.14 -21.76
C ILE A 219 -5.25 -8.71 -23.10
N THR A 220 -4.58 -7.90 -23.93
CA THR A 220 -4.08 -8.33 -25.22
C THR A 220 -2.64 -7.87 -25.42
N ARG A 221 -1.76 -8.80 -25.73
CA ARG A 221 -0.49 -8.48 -26.35
C ARG A 221 -0.76 -7.94 -27.74
N LYS A 222 -0.62 -6.65 -27.93
CA LYS A 222 -0.55 -6.12 -29.26
C LYS A 222 0.86 -5.64 -29.53
N ARG A 223 1.43 -6.13 -30.63
CA ARG A 223 2.80 -5.83 -31.01
C ARG A 223 2.91 -4.53 -31.81
N ASP A 224 1.84 -4.15 -32.49
CA ASP A 224 1.89 -3.13 -33.53
C ASP A 224 1.10 -1.85 -33.20
N ASP A 225 0.37 -1.83 -32.11
CA ASP A 225 -0.16 -0.64 -31.48
C ASP A 225 -0.24 -0.87 -29.97
N ASP A 226 0.07 0.15 -29.20
CA ASP A 226 0.13 0.08 -27.73
C ASP A 226 -1.24 0.03 -27.06
N GLN A 227 -2.31 -0.10 -27.83
CA GLN A 227 -3.64 -0.13 -27.26
C GLN A 227 -3.99 -1.51 -26.72
N ARG A 228 -3.63 -1.74 -25.49
CA ARG A 228 -4.00 -2.92 -24.71
C ARG A 228 -5.38 -2.82 -24.12
N ILE A 229 -6.01 -1.64 -24.19
CA ILE A 229 -7.42 -1.42 -23.89
C ILE A 229 -8.15 -1.04 -25.16
N PRO A 230 -9.41 -1.47 -25.34
CA PRO A 230 -10.24 -1.02 -26.44
C PRO A 230 -10.31 0.51 -26.51
N LYS A 231 -10.22 1.08 -27.73
CA LYS A 231 -10.46 2.51 -27.94
C LYS A 231 -11.80 2.91 -27.33
N GLY A 232 -11.80 3.98 -26.54
CA GLY A 232 -12.99 4.47 -25.84
C GLY A 232 -13.13 4.01 -24.40
N MET A 233 -12.37 3.00 -23.94
CA MET A 233 -12.29 2.63 -22.52
C MET A 233 -11.07 3.26 -21.83
N SER A 234 -10.17 3.83 -22.60
CA SER A 234 -8.93 4.43 -22.10
C SER A 234 -9.15 5.89 -21.67
N GLY A 235 -8.39 6.34 -20.74
CA GLY A 235 -8.11 7.73 -20.49
C GLY A 235 -8.85 8.42 -19.37
N HIS A 236 -10.07 8.06 -19.11
CA HIS A 236 -10.85 8.76 -18.08
C HIS A 236 -11.17 7.91 -16.84
N ILE A 237 -10.91 6.61 -16.91
CA ILE A 237 -11.20 5.68 -15.81
C ILE A 237 -9.89 5.06 -15.36
N SER A 238 -9.51 5.31 -14.12
CA SER A 238 -8.45 4.55 -13.47
C SER A 238 -8.97 3.14 -13.16
N MET A 239 -8.19 2.13 -13.55
CA MET A 239 -8.53 0.72 -13.31
C MET A 239 -7.55 0.05 -12.36
N GLY A 240 -6.62 0.80 -11.80
CA GLY A 240 -5.67 0.28 -10.85
C GLY A 240 -4.86 1.36 -10.15
N VAL A 241 -4.45 1.04 -8.95
CA VAL A 241 -3.54 1.83 -8.14
C VAL A 241 -2.36 0.95 -7.76
N GLN A 242 -1.17 1.47 -7.99
CA GLN A 242 0.06 0.88 -7.49
C GLN A 242 0.34 1.39 -6.09
N ARG A 243 0.88 0.52 -5.24
CA ARG A 243 1.26 0.83 -3.89
C ARG A 243 2.70 0.36 -3.62
N ASN A 244 3.60 1.32 -3.40
CA ASN A 244 4.96 1.05 -2.96
C ASN A 244 5.04 1.31 -1.45
N ILE A 245 5.20 0.27 -0.66
CA ILE A 245 5.45 0.36 0.77
C ILE A 245 6.96 0.45 0.96
N CYS A 246 7.45 1.59 1.44
CA CYS A 246 8.86 1.85 1.69
C CYS A 246 9.31 1.11 2.95
N VAL A 247 9.83 -0.10 2.81
CA VAL A 247 10.37 -0.87 3.93
C VAL A 247 11.61 -0.17 4.48
N SER A 248 12.56 0.16 3.63
CA SER A 248 13.64 1.08 3.95
C SER A 248 13.33 2.47 3.41
N GLU A 249 14.05 3.48 3.86
CA GLU A 249 14.00 4.81 3.26
C GLU A 249 14.18 4.72 1.73
N PHE A 250 13.44 5.54 0.99
CA PHE A 250 13.62 5.73 -0.44
C PHE A 250 14.37 7.02 -0.70
N THR A 251 15.52 6.91 -1.33
CA THR A 251 16.31 8.04 -1.79
C THR A 251 16.73 7.83 -3.24
N ARG A 252 17.09 8.92 -3.89
CA ARG A 252 17.71 8.87 -5.22
C ARG A 252 18.91 7.94 -5.26
N GLU A 253 19.75 8.03 -4.24
CA GLU A 253 21.01 7.29 -4.18
C GLU A 253 20.80 5.78 -4.00
N ASN A 254 19.77 5.37 -3.23
CA ASN A 254 19.50 3.96 -3.00
C ASN A 254 18.53 3.34 -4.02
N GLY A 255 18.17 4.09 -5.07
CA GLY A 255 17.37 3.58 -6.18
C GLY A 255 15.87 3.63 -5.94
N ALA A 256 15.36 4.70 -5.34
CA ALA A 256 13.92 4.98 -5.33
C ALA A 256 13.33 4.89 -6.73
N THR A 257 12.06 4.56 -6.83
CA THR A 257 11.34 4.49 -8.11
C THR A 257 11.37 5.84 -8.81
N CYS A 258 11.70 5.82 -10.09
CA CYS A 258 11.71 7.00 -10.95
C CYS A 258 10.37 7.11 -11.68
N PHE A 259 9.71 8.24 -11.57
CA PHE A 259 8.41 8.51 -12.15
C PHE A 259 8.48 9.55 -13.26
N LYS A 260 7.48 9.58 -14.12
CA LYS A 260 7.07 10.76 -14.88
C LYS A 260 5.69 11.16 -14.39
N LEU A 261 5.67 11.99 -13.37
CA LEU A 261 4.43 12.43 -12.72
C LEU A 261 3.53 13.18 -13.70
N GLY A 262 2.21 13.05 -13.52
CA GLY A 262 1.21 13.64 -14.42
C GLY A 262 0.90 12.83 -15.68
N THR A 263 1.62 11.75 -15.97
CA THR A 263 1.36 10.93 -17.17
C THR A 263 0.15 10.00 -17.06
N HIS A 264 -0.41 9.83 -15.88
CA HIS A 264 -1.63 9.05 -15.65
C HIS A 264 -2.85 9.54 -16.44
N VAL A 265 -2.86 10.83 -16.85
CA VAL A 265 -3.93 11.38 -17.68
C VAL A 265 -3.73 11.11 -19.18
N LEU A 266 -2.58 10.57 -19.57
CA LEU A 266 -2.29 10.21 -20.95
C LEU A 266 -2.87 8.83 -21.27
N ASN A 267 -3.36 8.68 -22.51
CA ASN A 267 -3.93 7.44 -23.01
C ASN A 267 -2.91 6.53 -23.69
N SER A 268 -1.67 6.53 -23.23
CA SER A 268 -0.59 5.78 -23.83
C SER A 268 0.40 5.28 -22.79
N GLY A 269 1.11 4.23 -23.10
CA GLY A 269 2.37 3.90 -22.44
C GLY A 269 3.47 4.88 -22.82
N PRO A 270 4.64 4.79 -22.17
CA PRO A 270 5.81 5.58 -22.52
C PRO A 270 6.23 5.32 -23.98
N PRO A 271 6.86 6.32 -24.66
CA PRO A 271 7.41 6.14 -25.99
C PRO A 271 8.44 5.01 -26.08
N GLU A 272 8.41 4.23 -27.15
CA GLU A 272 9.31 3.08 -27.30
C GLU A 272 10.80 3.48 -27.34
N GLU A 273 11.10 4.65 -27.89
CA GLU A 273 12.45 5.19 -27.96
C GLU A 273 13.10 5.45 -26.59
N TRP A 274 12.33 5.41 -25.50
CA TRP A 274 12.86 5.55 -24.14
C TRP A 274 13.38 4.21 -23.57
N GLY A 275 13.60 3.22 -24.41
CA GLY A 275 13.99 1.88 -23.96
C GLY A 275 12.85 1.18 -23.23
N THR A 276 11.61 1.53 -23.60
CA THR A 276 10.41 0.89 -23.07
C THR A 276 10.28 -0.47 -23.71
N GLY A 277 10.02 -1.39 -22.98
CA GLY A 277 9.69 -2.72 -23.41
C GLY A 277 9.09 -3.44 -22.24
N SER A 278 8.50 -4.58 -22.50
CA SER A 278 8.15 -5.41 -21.37
C SER A 278 9.43 -5.72 -20.58
N ILE A 279 9.34 -5.83 -19.28
CA ILE A 279 10.38 -6.29 -18.35
C ILE A 279 11.16 -7.49 -18.96
N TYR A 280 10.49 -8.28 -19.75
CA TYR A 280 11.02 -9.49 -20.36
C TYR A 280 11.75 -9.28 -21.69
N ALA A 281 11.56 -8.14 -22.36
CA ALA A 281 12.17 -7.85 -23.65
C ALA A 281 13.54 -7.18 -23.53
N GLN A 282 13.90 -6.67 -22.36
CA GLN A 282 15.11 -5.87 -22.14
C GLN A 282 16.27 -6.61 -21.50
N ARG A 283 16.21 -7.93 -21.41
CA ARG A 283 17.34 -8.70 -20.89
C ARG A 283 18.58 -8.46 -21.77
N GLY A 284 19.65 -8.01 -21.12
CA GLY A 284 20.90 -7.64 -21.79
C GLY A 284 20.93 -6.22 -22.37
N HIS A 285 19.89 -5.41 -22.16
CA HIS A 285 19.87 -4.02 -22.64
C HIS A 285 21.05 -3.21 -22.10
N ARG A 286 21.33 -3.32 -20.81
CA ARG A 286 22.44 -2.58 -20.19
C ARG A 286 23.78 -2.96 -20.79
N ALA A 287 24.00 -4.22 -21.12
CA ALA A 287 25.24 -4.69 -21.75
C ALA A 287 25.44 -4.11 -23.16
N SER A 288 24.36 -3.85 -23.88
CA SER A 288 24.39 -3.35 -25.26
C SER A 288 24.21 -1.82 -25.38
N HIS A 289 23.49 -1.18 -24.48
CA HIS A 289 23.12 0.25 -24.58
C HIS A 289 23.54 1.09 -23.36
N GLY A 290 23.94 0.44 -22.26
CA GLY A 290 24.33 1.13 -21.03
C GLY A 290 23.16 1.69 -20.22
N LEU A 291 23.48 2.60 -19.30
CA LEU A 291 22.57 3.43 -18.51
C LEU A 291 22.99 4.90 -18.73
N PRO A 292 22.09 5.88 -18.57
CA PRO A 292 20.67 5.74 -18.25
C PRO A 292 19.88 5.29 -19.46
N TYR A 293 18.65 4.83 -19.22
CA TYR A 293 17.69 4.68 -20.31
C TYR A 293 17.36 6.05 -20.89
N ASP A 294 17.21 6.12 -22.20
CA ASP A 294 16.71 7.34 -22.84
C ASP A 294 15.34 7.69 -22.27
N GLY A 295 15.01 8.97 -22.31
CA GLY A 295 13.72 9.45 -21.82
C GLY A 295 13.81 10.81 -21.13
N PRO A 296 12.70 11.29 -20.60
CA PRO A 296 12.61 12.58 -19.97
C PRO A 296 13.28 12.61 -18.61
N GLU A 297 13.40 13.82 -18.07
CA GLU A 297 13.70 14.01 -16.65
C GLU A 297 12.73 13.21 -15.79
N ALA A 298 13.27 12.45 -14.86
CA ALA A 298 12.51 11.65 -13.93
C ALA A 298 12.19 12.43 -12.66
N ASP A 299 11.01 12.17 -12.10
CA ASP A 299 10.63 12.61 -10.77
C ASP A 299 10.95 11.48 -9.79
N ILE A 300 11.71 11.77 -8.76
CA ILE A 300 12.07 10.79 -7.73
C ILE A 300 11.40 11.19 -6.42
N ILE A 301 10.52 10.35 -5.93
CA ILE A 301 9.88 10.56 -4.63
C ILE A 301 10.82 9.96 -3.58
N GLU A 302 11.47 10.84 -2.82
CA GLU A 302 12.22 10.46 -1.63
C GLU A 302 11.28 10.44 -0.43
N ALA A 303 11.25 9.32 0.30
CA ALA A 303 10.32 9.13 1.40
C ALA A 303 10.97 8.33 2.53
N PRO A 304 10.68 8.64 3.81
CA PRO A 304 11.17 7.89 4.95
C PRO A 304 10.63 6.45 4.95
N SER A 305 11.32 5.55 5.67
CA SER A 305 10.82 4.19 5.91
C SER A 305 9.43 4.21 6.55
N GLY A 306 8.64 3.18 6.29
CA GLY A 306 7.24 3.11 6.74
C GLY A 306 6.27 3.98 5.95
N SER A 307 6.72 4.70 4.93
CA SER A 307 5.84 5.45 4.03
C SER A 307 5.16 4.53 3.02
N ILE A 308 3.98 4.96 2.56
CA ILE A 308 3.26 4.31 1.47
C ILE A 308 3.07 5.32 0.34
N ILE A 309 3.60 5.00 -0.82
CA ILE A 309 3.41 5.79 -2.04
C ILE A 309 2.31 5.12 -2.87
N LEU A 310 1.20 5.83 -3.07
CA LEU A 310 0.11 5.43 -3.96
C LEU A 310 0.24 6.19 -5.27
N TYR A 311 0.05 5.52 -6.39
CA TYR A 311 -0.01 6.16 -7.69
C TYR A 311 -0.92 5.40 -8.67
N ASP A 312 -1.54 6.15 -9.56
CA ASP A 312 -2.35 5.57 -10.63
C ASP A 312 -1.50 4.62 -11.48
N ALA A 313 -1.99 3.44 -11.74
CA ALA A 313 -1.25 2.40 -12.47
C ALA A 313 -0.88 2.79 -13.91
N ARG A 314 -1.46 3.87 -14.43
CA ARG A 314 -1.11 4.45 -15.75
C ARG A 314 0.12 5.36 -15.69
N THR A 315 0.57 5.75 -14.49
CA THR A 315 1.75 6.62 -14.34
C THR A 315 2.99 5.92 -14.89
N TRP A 316 3.70 6.60 -15.77
CA TRP A 316 4.95 6.09 -16.30
C TRP A 316 6.02 6.10 -15.23
N HIS A 317 6.70 4.98 -15.11
CA HIS A 317 7.76 4.84 -14.13
C HIS A 317 8.82 3.82 -14.58
N ARG A 318 9.93 3.82 -13.91
CA ARG A 318 11.02 2.86 -14.09
C ARG A 318 11.70 2.56 -12.76
N ALA A 319 12.46 1.49 -12.72
CA ALA A 319 13.30 1.22 -11.56
C ALA A 319 14.41 2.28 -11.42
N GLY A 320 14.76 2.59 -10.18
CA GLY A 320 15.96 3.33 -9.85
C GLY A 320 17.19 2.42 -9.81
N VAL A 321 18.37 3.04 -9.67
CA VAL A 321 19.66 2.35 -9.53
C VAL A 321 20.18 2.58 -8.12
N ASN A 322 20.45 1.50 -7.40
CA ASN A 322 21.02 1.60 -6.06
C ASN A 322 22.53 1.80 -6.13
N ARG A 323 22.96 3.02 -5.87
CA ARG A 323 24.37 3.44 -5.88
C ARG A 323 25.02 3.38 -4.50
N THR A 324 24.27 2.95 -3.49
CA THR A 324 24.78 2.77 -2.11
C THR A 324 25.35 1.37 -1.91
N ASP A 325 25.98 1.14 -0.78
CA ASP A 325 26.47 -0.17 -0.35
C ASP A 325 25.42 -0.97 0.45
N GLN A 326 24.24 -0.40 0.68
CA GLN A 326 23.15 -0.99 1.44
C GLN A 326 22.05 -1.53 0.53
N ARG A 327 21.24 -2.46 1.04
CA ARG A 327 20.02 -2.91 0.37
C ARG A 327 18.90 -1.90 0.57
N ARG A 328 18.10 -1.68 -0.46
CA ARG A 328 16.84 -0.95 -0.38
C ARG A 328 15.68 -1.93 -0.59
N ALA A 329 14.70 -1.93 0.29
CA ALA A 329 13.57 -2.83 0.20
C ALA A 329 12.23 -2.08 0.11
N ALA A 330 11.32 -2.67 -0.64
CA ALA A 330 9.93 -2.28 -0.74
C ALA A 330 9.02 -3.50 -0.78
N ILE A 331 7.78 -3.34 -0.32
CA ILE A 331 6.71 -4.24 -0.74
C ILE A 331 5.96 -3.55 -1.87
N LEU A 332 5.83 -4.24 -2.98
CA LEU A 332 5.12 -3.78 -4.17
C LEU A 332 3.78 -4.49 -4.24
N GLU A 333 2.74 -3.71 -4.43
CA GLU A 333 1.37 -4.18 -4.56
C GLU A 333 0.65 -3.39 -5.63
N ALA A 334 -0.26 -4.06 -6.32
CA ALA A 334 -1.18 -3.43 -7.25
C ALA A 334 -2.61 -3.78 -6.83
N MET A 335 -3.49 -2.79 -6.81
CA MET A 335 -4.89 -2.97 -6.46
C MET A 335 -5.79 -2.56 -7.61
N THR A 336 -6.79 -3.38 -7.87
CA THR A 336 -7.77 -3.17 -8.93
C THR A 336 -9.19 -3.33 -8.39
N PRO A 337 -10.20 -2.76 -9.05
CA PRO A 337 -11.58 -3.12 -8.80
C PRO A 337 -11.82 -4.63 -8.89
N SER A 338 -12.71 -5.14 -8.08
CA SER A 338 -12.95 -6.59 -7.96
C SER A 338 -13.46 -7.26 -9.24
N PHE A 339 -14.04 -6.51 -10.16
CA PHE A 339 -14.53 -7.03 -11.44
C PHE A 339 -13.43 -7.25 -12.49
N LEU A 340 -12.19 -6.82 -12.21
CA LEU A 340 -11.07 -7.07 -13.10
C LEU A 340 -10.35 -8.37 -12.74
N MET A 341 -9.92 -9.09 -13.78
CA MET A 341 -9.11 -10.30 -13.60
C MET A 341 -7.79 -9.94 -12.94
N PRO A 342 -7.36 -10.62 -11.87
CA PRO A 342 -6.07 -10.39 -11.27
C PRO A 342 -4.93 -10.81 -12.22
N PHE A 343 -3.77 -10.20 -12.04
CA PHE A 343 -2.55 -10.56 -12.78
C PHE A 343 -2.04 -11.96 -12.38
N GLY A 344 -2.18 -12.31 -11.12
CA GLY A 344 -1.79 -13.61 -10.59
C GLY A 344 -2.81 -14.17 -9.60
N ASP A 345 -2.81 -15.46 -9.41
CA ASP A 345 -3.63 -16.09 -8.38
C ASP A 345 -3.06 -15.78 -6.99
N THR A 346 -3.83 -15.06 -6.19
CA THR A 346 -3.51 -14.71 -4.80
C THR A 346 -4.13 -15.68 -3.80
N SER A 347 -5.06 -16.53 -4.24
CA SER A 347 -5.79 -17.46 -3.36
C SER A 347 -4.89 -18.54 -2.79
N MET A 348 -3.96 -19.07 -3.59
CA MET A 348 -3.04 -20.12 -3.12
C MET A 348 -2.04 -19.61 -2.07
N PRO A 349 -1.37 -18.47 -2.26
CA PRO A 349 -0.57 -17.84 -1.19
C PRO A 349 -1.39 -17.55 0.07
N TYR A 350 -2.63 -17.07 -0.06
CA TYR A 350 -3.52 -16.84 1.06
C TYR A 350 -3.84 -18.14 1.82
N LYS A 351 -4.15 -19.23 1.10
CA LYS A 351 -4.39 -20.53 1.72
C LYS A 351 -3.18 -21.05 2.51
N GLN A 352 -1.97 -20.82 2.02
CA GLN A 352 -0.76 -21.19 2.75
C GLN A 352 -0.61 -20.33 4.02
N PHE A 353 -0.89 -19.04 3.92
CA PHE A 353 -0.85 -18.11 5.03
C PHE A 353 -1.82 -18.50 6.17
N ILE A 354 -3.10 -18.77 5.88
CA ILE A 354 -4.10 -19.11 6.90
C ILE A 354 -3.89 -20.49 7.57
N LYS A 355 -3.06 -21.34 6.96
CA LYS A 355 -2.64 -22.63 7.58
C LYS A 355 -1.42 -22.48 8.49
N GLY A 356 -0.75 -21.35 8.45
CA GLY A 356 0.40 -21.04 9.29
C GLY A 356 -0.01 -20.35 10.59
N PRO A 357 0.91 -20.28 11.56
CA PRO A 357 0.62 -19.67 12.87
C PRO A 357 0.62 -18.13 12.83
N ILE A 358 1.04 -17.52 11.71
CA ILE A 358 1.17 -16.07 11.59
C ILE A 358 -0.20 -15.39 11.58
N VAL A 359 -1.21 -16.03 10.97
CA VAL A 359 -2.56 -15.46 10.90
C VAL A 359 -3.16 -15.16 12.27
N ASP A 360 -2.86 -15.97 13.27
CA ASP A 360 -3.36 -15.81 14.64
C ASP A 360 -2.79 -14.56 15.36
N GLN A 361 -1.77 -13.93 14.78
CA GLN A 361 -1.18 -12.68 15.28
C GLN A 361 -1.94 -11.43 14.79
N LEU A 362 -2.80 -11.59 13.79
CA LEU A 362 -3.61 -10.50 13.24
C LEU A 362 -4.89 -10.32 14.05
N LEU A 363 -5.32 -9.07 14.20
CA LEU A 363 -6.67 -8.77 14.67
C LEU A 363 -7.71 -9.28 13.67
N LYS A 364 -8.89 -9.64 14.15
CA LYS A 364 -9.96 -10.20 13.31
C LYS A 364 -10.32 -9.33 12.10
N ARG A 365 -10.36 -8.00 12.31
CA ARG A 365 -10.59 -7.04 11.22
C ARG A 365 -9.50 -7.13 10.14
N ASP A 366 -8.23 -7.24 10.55
CA ASP A 366 -7.10 -7.32 9.63
C ASP A 366 -7.11 -8.65 8.86
N GLN A 367 -7.48 -9.76 9.52
CA GLN A 367 -7.69 -11.05 8.85
C GLN A 367 -8.77 -10.95 7.78
N THR A 368 -9.91 -10.33 8.11
CA THR A 368 -11.03 -10.13 7.17
C THR A 368 -10.61 -9.26 5.99
N ALA A 369 -10.00 -8.10 6.26
CA ALA A 369 -9.55 -7.17 5.23
C ALA A 369 -8.50 -7.83 4.29
N PHE A 370 -7.57 -8.60 4.85
CA PHE A 370 -6.56 -9.29 4.05
C PHE A 370 -7.19 -10.42 3.20
N ALA A 371 -8.16 -11.14 3.74
CA ALA A 371 -8.93 -12.12 2.97
C ALA A 371 -9.64 -11.48 1.78
N GLU A 372 -10.28 -10.34 1.99
CA GLU A 372 -10.96 -9.58 0.92
C GLU A 372 -10.01 -9.14 -0.19
N LEU A 373 -8.78 -8.79 0.15
CA LEU A 373 -7.76 -8.41 -0.83
C LEU A 373 -7.18 -9.60 -1.59
N MET A 374 -7.06 -10.75 -0.94
CA MET A 374 -6.35 -11.91 -1.49
C MET A 374 -7.26 -12.90 -2.21
N VAL A 375 -8.53 -13.00 -1.82
CA VAL A 375 -9.46 -13.98 -2.39
C VAL A 375 -10.43 -13.30 -3.34
N HIS A 376 -10.39 -13.72 -4.60
CA HIS A 376 -11.24 -13.18 -5.64
C HIS A 376 -12.64 -13.80 -5.55
N LYS A 377 -13.62 -12.94 -5.34
CA LYS A 377 -15.03 -13.32 -5.27
C LYS A 377 -15.76 -12.87 -6.55
N VAL A 378 -16.70 -13.65 -7.00
CA VAL A 378 -17.65 -13.27 -8.06
C VAL A 378 -19.06 -13.39 -7.54
N ILE A 379 -19.92 -12.46 -7.97
CA ILE A 379 -21.35 -12.56 -7.72
C ILE A 379 -22.02 -13.01 -9.02
N GLY A 380 -22.61 -14.18 -8.99
CA GLY A 380 -23.33 -14.74 -10.13
C GLY A 380 -24.81 -14.96 -9.81
N PRO A 381 -25.61 -15.47 -10.76
CA PRO A 381 -27.02 -15.77 -10.53
C PRO A 381 -27.29 -16.75 -9.37
N GLY A 382 -26.31 -17.57 -9.03
CA GLY A 382 -26.38 -18.52 -7.92
C GLY A 382 -25.86 -17.99 -6.59
N GLY A 383 -25.52 -16.69 -6.49
CA GLY A 383 -24.95 -16.07 -5.31
C GLY A 383 -23.46 -15.78 -5.43
N MET A 384 -22.79 -15.54 -4.28
CA MET A 384 -21.38 -15.25 -4.22
C MET A 384 -20.54 -16.54 -4.35
N GLY A 385 -19.47 -16.47 -5.14
CA GLY A 385 -18.49 -17.54 -5.27
C GLY A 385 -17.07 -16.98 -5.28
N ALA A 386 -16.10 -17.79 -4.91
CA ALA A 386 -14.68 -17.44 -5.02
C ALA A 386 -14.14 -17.87 -6.40
N ILE A 387 -13.30 -17.03 -7.01
CA ILE A 387 -12.49 -17.43 -8.17
C ILE A 387 -11.28 -18.18 -7.64
N THR A 388 -11.47 -19.43 -7.31
CA THR A 388 -10.40 -20.34 -6.91
C THR A 388 -10.83 -21.76 -7.25
N VAL A 389 -9.85 -22.60 -7.59
CA VAL A 389 -10.07 -24.04 -7.75
C VAL A 389 -10.06 -24.77 -6.42
N ASP A 390 -9.75 -24.07 -5.34
CA ASP A 390 -9.65 -24.63 -4.01
C ASP A 390 -11.00 -24.65 -3.32
N LYS A 391 -11.51 -25.84 -3.08
CA LYS A 391 -12.84 -26.03 -2.45
C LYS A 391 -12.90 -25.52 -1.02
N GLU A 392 -11.82 -25.65 -0.23
CA GLU A 392 -11.77 -25.17 1.15
C GLU A 392 -11.92 -23.65 1.21
N LEU A 393 -11.26 -22.90 0.30
CA LEU A 393 -11.43 -21.45 0.21
C LEU A 393 -12.82 -21.06 -0.30
N THR A 394 -13.38 -21.84 -1.23
CA THR A 394 -14.73 -21.59 -1.73
C THR A 394 -15.77 -21.73 -0.60
N GLU A 395 -15.64 -22.72 0.25
CA GLU A 395 -16.55 -22.95 1.38
C GLU A 395 -16.49 -21.83 2.43
N LEU A 396 -15.31 -21.28 2.71
CA LEU A 396 -15.12 -20.16 3.65
C LEU A 396 -15.90 -18.89 3.26
N PHE A 397 -16.23 -18.71 1.98
CA PHE A 397 -16.90 -17.50 1.48
C PHE A 397 -18.34 -17.74 1.02
N GLN A 398 -18.85 -18.94 1.21
CA GLN A 398 -20.27 -19.28 0.94
C GLN A 398 -21.14 -19.19 2.21
N ALA A 399 -20.55 -18.99 3.36
CA ALA A 399 -21.23 -18.74 4.62
C ALA A 399 -21.38 -17.23 4.83
#